data_4e3ede414767c3cc974b0103462f7fe4
#
_entry.id   4e3ede414767c3cc974b0103462f7fe4
#
_cell.length_a   1.000
_cell.length_b   1.000
_cell.length_c   1.000
_cell.angle_alpha   90.00
_cell.angle_beta   90.00
_cell.angle_gamma   90.00
#
_symmetry.space_group_name_H-M   'P 1'
#
loop_
_entity.id
_entity.type
_entity.pdbx_description
1 polymer ?
#
loop_
_entity_poly.entity_id
_entity_poly.type
_entity_poly.pdbx_seq_one_letter_code
_entity_poly.pdbx_strand_id
1 'polypeptide(L)'
;MERAPRLHRTSAVPGSTTLRRALAGASAAAVIGAGLAVSGTVTAGAATTNLVTNPGFESGLAGWTCSGATATTVSSPVHSGAAALQATPTGQDTAQCSQTISVQPNSQYTLSAYVEGSYVYLGATGTGAASDPSTWTPSSPSYSQLSVGFTTGASTTSVTVYLHGWYGQPAYYADDVSLTGPGGGSPPPTTAPPTSTPPTSTPPTSAPPTTAPPTTAPPTTAPPTTAPPTTAPPTSTPPTGATCPTKPRPSGKVLQGYWENWDGALNGVHPGLGWIPITDSRIAANGYNVINAAFPVILSDGTVEWQDGMDTNVKVATPAEMCQAKAAGATILMSIGGASAGIDLSSSTVADRFVATVVPILKQYNFDGIDIDIETGLSGSGDINTLSASQANLERIIDGVLSQMPAGFGLTMAPETAYVTGGSVTYGSIWGAYLPIVKKYADNGQLWWLNMQYYNGSMYGCSGDSYQAGTVQGFTAQTTCLNNGLTIQGTTIKVPYDKQVPGLPAQPGAGGGYMAPSLVSQSWNSFNGSLKGLMTWSINWDGSLGWTFGDNVKSLQGR
;
A
#
# COMPACT_ATOMS: atom_id res chain seq x y z
N MET A 1 58.04 -21.20 -32.78
CA MET A 1 57.73 -22.00 -33.98
C MET A 1 56.23 -21.97 -34.05
N GLU A 2 55.68 -21.45 -34.90
CA GLU A 2 55.37 -20.94 -36.22
C GLU A 2 53.92 -20.52 -36.24
N ARG A 3 53.69 -19.26 -36.42
CA ARG A 3 53.28 -18.45 -37.58
C ARG A 3 51.88 -18.78 -38.12
N ALA A 4 51.08 -17.68 -38.03
CA ALA A 4 49.87 -17.45 -38.80
C ALA A 4 50.16 -17.42 -40.34
N PRO A 5 49.10 -17.34 -41.18
CA PRO A 5 48.94 -16.07 -41.89
C PRO A 5 47.51 -15.52 -42.02
N ARG A 6 47.54 -14.16 -42.20
CA ARG A 6 46.47 -13.29 -42.71
C ARG A 6 46.29 -13.44 -44.22
N LEU A 7 45.12 -12.98 -44.73
CA LEU A 7 44.96 -12.11 -45.94
C LEU A 7 43.44 -11.97 -46.20
N HIS A 8 42.87 -10.84 -46.12
CA HIS A 8 42.76 -9.64 -46.96
C HIS A 8 41.55 -9.62 -47.91
N ARG A 9 40.69 -8.59 -47.69
CA ARG A 9 40.09 -7.61 -48.65
C ARG A 9 39.14 -8.16 -49.71
N THR A 10 38.03 -7.46 -50.03
CA THR A 10 37.79 -6.03 -50.37
C THR A 10 36.29 -5.78 -50.50
N SER A 11 35.80 -4.69 -49.99
CA SER A 11 35.14 -3.52 -50.59
C SER A 11 34.18 -3.74 -51.77
N ALA A 12 32.93 -3.24 -51.63
CA ALA A 12 32.35 -2.21 -52.51
C ALA A 12 30.90 -1.83 -52.10
N VAL A 13 30.69 -0.56 -51.85
CA VAL A 13 29.41 0.17 -52.00
C VAL A 13 29.48 0.78 -53.40
N PRO A 14 28.43 0.98 -54.18
CA PRO A 14 27.56 2.14 -54.02
C PRO A 14 26.07 1.95 -54.49
N GLY A 15 25.19 2.85 -54.09
CA GLY A 15 24.51 3.72 -55.00
C GLY A 15 23.08 4.03 -54.61
N SER A 16 22.88 5.28 -54.24
CA SER A 16 21.58 5.97 -54.08
C SER A 16 20.77 6.04 -55.36
N THR A 17 19.43 6.03 -55.26
CA THR A 17 18.58 6.89 -56.12
C THR A 17 17.21 7.18 -55.47
N THR A 18 16.99 8.45 -55.27
CA THR A 18 15.72 9.14 -55.08
C THR A 18 14.85 9.08 -56.33
N LEU A 19 13.54 8.93 -56.21
CA LEU A 19 12.57 9.66 -57.07
C LEU A 19 11.16 9.72 -56.46
N ARG A 20 10.68 10.84 -56.40
CA ARG A 20 9.49 11.65 -56.26
C ARG A 20 8.24 11.16 -56.97
N ARG A 21 7.10 11.46 -56.28
CA ARG A 21 5.81 11.97 -56.77
C ARG A 21 5.03 11.22 -57.86
N ALA A 22 3.75 10.93 -57.55
CA ALA A 22 2.62 11.55 -58.29
C ALA A 22 1.26 11.25 -57.64
N LEU A 23 0.43 12.29 -57.69
CA LEU A 23 -1.00 12.35 -57.35
C LEU A 23 -1.88 11.68 -58.41
N ALA A 24 -3.15 11.56 -58.02
CA ALA A 24 -4.39 11.46 -58.77
C ALA A 24 -5.01 10.07 -58.71
N GLY A 25 -6.29 9.90 -58.50
CA GLY A 25 -7.46 10.76 -58.58
C GLY A 25 -8.72 9.93 -58.34
N ALA A 26 -9.80 10.60 -58.07
CA ALA A 26 -11.11 10.17 -57.67
C ALA A 26 -11.83 9.17 -58.59
N SER A 27 -12.75 8.38 -58.01
CA SER A 27 -14.06 8.16 -58.64
C SER A 27 -15.10 7.70 -57.60
N ALA A 28 -16.20 8.42 -57.60
CA ALA A 28 -17.39 8.21 -56.79
C ALA A 28 -18.24 7.07 -57.32
N ALA A 29 -18.86 6.31 -56.43
CA ALA A 29 -20.10 5.59 -56.76
C ALA A 29 -21.10 5.79 -55.61
N ALA A 30 -22.16 6.50 -55.92
CA ALA A 30 -23.30 6.74 -55.06
C ALA A 30 -24.20 5.49 -54.99
N VAL A 31 -24.52 5.06 -53.76
CA VAL A 31 -25.68 4.19 -53.50
C VAL A 31 -26.61 4.95 -52.56
N ILE A 32 -27.79 5.26 -53.09
CA ILE A 32 -28.91 5.89 -52.37
C ILE A 32 -29.57 4.80 -51.50
N GLY A 33 -29.50 4.94 -50.19
CA GLY A 33 -30.29 4.18 -49.24
C GLY A 33 -30.94 5.15 -48.26
N ALA A 34 -32.26 5.24 -48.30
CA ALA A 34 -33.07 6.04 -47.40
C ALA A 34 -32.95 5.49 -45.98
N GLY A 35 -32.47 6.30 -45.06
CA GLY A 35 -32.39 5.99 -43.63
C GLY A 35 -32.77 7.22 -42.81
N LEU A 36 -33.68 7.03 -41.90
CA LEU A 36 -34.26 8.01 -40.97
C LEU A 36 -33.21 8.95 -40.38
N ALA A 37 -33.41 10.23 -40.53
CA ALA A 37 -32.72 11.27 -39.81
C ALA A 37 -33.19 11.26 -38.35
N VAL A 38 -32.39 10.65 -37.47
CA VAL A 38 -32.45 10.95 -36.04
C VAL A 38 -31.60 12.20 -35.82
N SER A 39 -32.27 13.33 -35.63
CA SER A 39 -31.64 14.59 -35.21
C SER A 39 -31.12 14.45 -33.80
N GLY A 40 -29.93 13.88 -33.65
CA GLY A 40 -29.15 14.00 -32.42
C GLY A 40 -28.67 15.45 -32.34
N THR A 41 -29.20 16.22 -31.43
CA THR A 41 -28.62 17.49 -31.00
C THR A 41 -27.25 17.20 -30.40
N VAL A 42 -26.20 17.47 -31.15
CA VAL A 42 -24.85 17.56 -30.59
C VAL A 42 -24.87 18.78 -29.68
N THR A 43 -25.09 18.57 -28.40
CA THR A 43 -24.81 19.58 -27.39
C THR A 43 -23.31 19.88 -27.48
N ALA A 44 -22.95 21.09 -27.86
CA ALA A 44 -21.61 21.61 -27.74
C ALA A 44 -21.15 21.34 -26.29
N GLY A 45 -20.10 20.54 -26.12
CA GLY A 45 -19.54 20.26 -24.82
C GLY A 45 -19.18 21.60 -24.17
N ALA A 46 -19.78 21.89 -23.02
CA ALA A 46 -19.34 22.98 -22.18
C ALA A 46 -17.84 22.76 -21.93
N ALA A 47 -17.07 23.82 -22.09
CA ALA A 47 -15.64 23.77 -21.72
C ALA A 47 -15.55 23.21 -20.31
N THR A 48 -14.83 22.11 -20.13
CA THR A 48 -14.69 21.46 -18.83
C THR A 48 -13.89 22.40 -17.93
N THR A 49 -14.59 23.05 -17.00
CA THR A 49 -13.96 23.96 -16.03
C THR A 49 -13.19 23.10 -15.00
N ASN A 50 -11.95 23.49 -14.72
CA ASN A 50 -11.22 22.89 -13.60
C ASN A 50 -11.92 23.22 -12.29
N LEU A 51 -12.25 22.21 -11.50
CA LEU A 51 -12.98 22.36 -10.24
C LEU A 51 -12.05 22.58 -9.04
N VAL A 52 -10.73 22.41 -9.21
CA VAL A 52 -9.71 22.65 -8.17
C VAL A 52 -9.56 24.15 -7.92
N THR A 53 -9.59 24.55 -6.67
CA THR A 53 -9.27 25.92 -6.25
C THR A 53 -7.76 26.07 -6.13
N ASN A 54 -7.19 27.16 -6.68
CA ASN A 54 -5.75 27.44 -6.65
C ASN A 54 -4.90 26.26 -7.19
N PRO A 55 -5.16 25.81 -8.43
CA PRO A 55 -4.59 24.59 -8.98
C PRO A 55 -3.07 24.65 -9.21
N GLY A 56 -2.51 25.84 -9.46
CA GLY A 56 -1.08 26.08 -9.69
C GLY A 56 -0.38 26.67 -8.46
N PHE A 57 -1.01 26.64 -7.28
CA PHE A 57 -0.43 27.15 -6.02
C PHE A 57 0.01 28.61 -6.04
N GLU A 58 -0.46 29.42 -6.99
CA GLU A 58 -0.10 30.84 -7.16
C GLU A 58 -0.52 31.74 -5.99
N SER A 59 -1.47 31.29 -5.19
CA SER A 59 -1.92 31.95 -3.95
C SER A 59 -1.42 31.22 -2.70
N GLY A 60 -0.20 30.66 -2.73
CA GLY A 60 0.33 29.84 -1.66
C GLY A 60 -0.48 28.55 -1.51
N LEU A 61 -0.71 28.11 -0.29
CA LEU A 61 -1.52 26.91 0.00
C LEU A 61 -3.02 27.23 0.18
N ALA A 62 -3.51 28.37 -0.28
CA ALA A 62 -4.92 28.76 -0.14
C ALA A 62 -5.84 27.71 -0.80
N GLY A 63 -6.81 27.19 -0.05
CA GLY A 63 -7.73 26.15 -0.50
C GLY A 63 -7.21 24.71 -0.32
N TRP A 64 -5.96 24.53 0.07
CA TRP A 64 -5.35 23.24 0.35
C TRP A 64 -5.11 23.04 1.85
N THR A 65 -5.31 21.82 2.31
CA THR A 65 -4.96 21.38 3.67
C THR A 65 -3.85 20.36 3.56
N CYS A 66 -2.69 20.66 4.18
CA CYS A 66 -1.52 19.79 4.14
C CYS A 66 -1.24 19.22 5.53
N SER A 67 -0.87 17.93 5.59
CA SER A 67 -0.36 17.30 6.81
C SER A 67 1.09 17.74 7.07
N GLY A 68 1.45 17.86 8.35
CA GLY A 68 2.79 18.20 8.77
C GLY A 68 3.21 19.65 8.51
N ALA A 69 4.38 20.02 9.07
CA ALA A 69 4.93 21.40 8.97
C ALA A 69 5.81 21.63 7.73
N THR A 70 5.82 20.71 6.76
CA THR A 70 6.84 20.64 5.70
C THR A 70 6.31 21.01 4.32
N ALA A 71 5.03 21.37 4.17
CA ALA A 71 4.47 21.83 2.90
C ALA A 71 4.59 23.37 2.78
N THR A 72 5.06 23.82 1.62
CA THR A 72 5.22 25.25 1.28
C THR A 72 5.05 25.43 -0.23
N THR A 73 5.06 26.66 -0.69
CA THR A 73 5.17 26.98 -2.12
C THR A 73 6.57 27.47 -2.46
N VAL A 74 7.03 27.13 -3.65
CA VAL A 74 8.34 27.51 -4.18
C VAL A 74 8.20 28.16 -5.55
N SER A 75 9.18 29.00 -5.93
CA SER A 75 9.24 29.62 -7.24
C SER A 75 10.14 28.85 -8.22
N SER A 76 10.71 27.72 -7.78
CA SER A 76 11.52 26.80 -8.61
C SER A 76 11.71 25.49 -7.84
N PRO A 77 11.54 24.31 -8.49
CA PRO A 77 11.00 24.13 -9.84
C PRO A 77 9.51 24.49 -9.90
N VAL A 78 9.02 24.96 -11.05
CA VAL A 78 7.60 25.19 -11.36
C VAL A 78 7.29 24.58 -12.73
N HIS A 79 6.09 24.03 -12.92
CA HIS A 79 5.65 23.54 -14.23
C HIS A 79 5.08 24.69 -15.05
N SER A 80 4.24 25.54 -14.45
CA SER A 80 3.73 26.75 -15.05
C SER A 80 3.59 27.87 -14.02
N GLY A 81 3.26 29.11 -14.47
CA GLY A 81 3.08 30.21 -13.56
C GLY A 81 4.33 30.66 -12.82
N ALA A 82 4.19 31.03 -11.55
CA ALA A 82 5.26 31.56 -10.70
C ALA A 82 5.47 30.77 -9.39
N ALA A 83 4.60 29.81 -9.09
CA ALA A 83 4.66 29.03 -7.87
C ALA A 83 4.28 27.55 -8.11
N ALA A 84 4.80 26.66 -7.28
CA ALA A 84 4.41 25.25 -7.22
C ALA A 84 4.41 24.77 -5.76
N LEU A 85 3.69 23.70 -5.46
CA LEU A 85 3.79 23.00 -4.19
C LEU A 85 5.16 22.35 -4.04
N GLN A 86 5.80 22.55 -2.89
CA GLN A 86 6.86 21.67 -2.38
C GLN A 86 6.39 21.06 -1.07
N ALA A 87 6.45 19.75 -0.95
CA ALA A 87 6.14 19.09 0.31
C ALA A 87 7.17 17.97 0.57
N THR A 88 7.62 17.89 1.82
CA THR A 88 8.71 16.98 2.20
C THR A 88 8.18 15.92 3.15
N PRO A 89 8.06 14.65 2.70
CA PRO A 89 7.73 13.54 3.57
C PRO A 89 8.76 13.37 4.69
N THR A 90 8.29 12.85 5.81
CA THR A 90 9.16 12.43 6.92
C THR A 90 9.12 10.90 7.04
N GLY A 91 9.83 10.33 8.01
CA GLY A 91 9.73 8.90 8.29
C GLY A 91 8.34 8.45 8.79
N GLN A 92 7.46 9.41 9.14
CA GLN A 92 6.14 9.13 9.73
C GLN A 92 4.99 9.91 9.06
N ASP A 93 5.27 10.73 8.05
CA ASP A 93 4.29 11.55 7.36
C ASP A 93 4.62 11.60 5.86
N THR A 94 3.63 11.35 5.03
CA THR A 94 3.73 11.40 3.57
C THR A 94 3.69 12.82 3.01
N ALA A 95 3.54 13.84 3.87
CA ALA A 95 3.35 15.25 3.50
C ALA A 95 2.15 15.43 2.54
N GLN A 96 1.01 14.85 2.91
CA GLN A 96 -0.18 14.92 2.07
C GLN A 96 -0.77 16.32 2.05
N CYS A 97 -1.09 16.83 0.85
CA CYS A 97 -1.90 18.00 0.63
C CYS A 97 -3.21 17.62 -0.05
N SER A 98 -4.34 18.07 0.46
CA SER A 98 -5.66 17.68 -0.01
C SER A 98 -6.63 18.85 -0.12
N GLN A 99 -7.67 18.68 -0.98
CA GLN A 99 -8.75 19.64 -1.15
C GLN A 99 -10.08 18.89 -1.36
N THR A 100 -11.12 19.27 -0.59
CA THR A 100 -12.48 18.72 -0.79
C THR A 100 -13.24 19.55 -1.82
N ILE A 101 -13.78 18.89 -2.82
CA ILE A 101 -14.42 19.51 -3.99
C ILE A 101 -15.84 18.95 -4.15
N SER A 102 -16.82 19.84 -4.39
CA SER A 102 -18.19 19.45 -4.67
C SER A 102 -18.30 18.83 -6.07
N VAL A 103 -18.96 17.68 -6.16
CA VAL A 103 -19.15 16.91 -7.38
C VAL A 103 -20.62 16.51 -7.55
N GLN A 104 -20.98 15.99 -8.73
CA GLN A 104 -22.31 15.42 -8.98
C GLN A 104 -22.27 13.89 -8.82
N PRO A 105 -23.36 13.29 -8.30
CA PRO A 105 -23.51 11.84 -8.28
C PRO A 105 -23.53 11.22 -9.68
N ASN A 106 -23.13 9.93 -9.77
CA ASN A 106 -23.15 9.14 -11.01
C ASN A 106 -22.47 9.84 -12.20
N SER A 107 -21.40 10.59 -11.95
CA SER A 107 -20.75 11.44 -12.95
C SER A 107 -19.28 11.09 -13.09
N GLN A 108 -18.78 11.19 -14.33
CA GLN A 108 -17.38 10.90 -14.65
C GLN A 108 -16.51 12.13 -14.41
N TYR A 109 -15.35 11.89 -13.81
CA TYR A 109 -14.31 12.88 -13.54
C TYR A 109 -12.94 12.39 -14.00
N THR A 110 -12.08 13.34 -14.35
CA THR A 110 -10.65 13.07 -14.58
C THR A 110 -9.86 14.00 -13.67
N LEU A 111 -9.04 13.41 -12.81
CA LEU A 111 -8.09 14.09 -11.94
C LEU A 111 -6.70 13.98 -12.55
N SER A 112 -5.98 15.09 -12.66
CA SER A 112 -4.58 15.11 -13.12
C SER A 112 -3.77 16.16 -12.37
N ALA A 113 -2.45 16.00 -12.34
CA ALA A 113 -1.49 16.97 -11.83
C ALA A 113 -0.14 16.77 -12.53
N TYR A 114 0.66 17.82 -12.64
CA TYR A 114 2.07 17.69 -12.97
C TYR A 114 2.88 17.54 -11.69
N VAL A 115 3.76 16.54 -11.65
CA VAL A 115 4.55 16.22 -10.45
C VAL A 115 6.01 15.99 -10.80
N GLU A 116 6.90 16.34 -9.86
CA GLU A 116 8.33 16.07 -9.90
C GLU A 116 8.76 15.50 -8.54
N GLY A 117 9.61 14.49 -8.53
CA GLY A 117 10.09 13.84 -7.31
C GLY A 117 10.02 12.32 -7.38
N SER A 118 10.29 11.68 -6.25
CA SER A 118 10.23 10.23 -6.09
C SER A 118 8.98 9.83 -5.29
N TYR A 119 8.31 8.76 -5.74
CA TYR A 119 7.12 8.20 -5.08
C TYR A 119 6.02 9.25 -4.82
N VAL A 120 5.65 9.98 -5.88
CA VAL A 120 4.58 10.99 -5.80
C VAL A 120 3.24 10.36 -6.20
N TYR A 121 2.24 10.52 -5.37
CA TYR A 121 0.90 9.98 -5.52
C TYR A 121 -0.12 11.09 -5.79
N LEU A 122 -1.09 10.79 -6.63
CA LEU A 122 -2.26 11.59 -6.93
C LEU A 122 -3.51 10.72 -6.83
N GLY A 123 -4.52 11.15 -6.09
CA GLY A 123 -5.75 10.37 -5.95
C GLY A 123 -6.93 11.16 -5.43
N ALA A 124 -8.07 10.49 -5.33
CA ALA A 124 -9.28 11.04 -4.75
C ALA A 124 -9.93 10.03 -3.81
N THR A 125 -10.45 10.50 -2.68
CA THR A 125 -11.19 9.68 -1.70
C THR A 125 -12.63 10.12 -1.60
N GLY A 126 -13.48 9.22 -1.08
CA GLY A 126 -14.92 9.50 -0.92
C GLY A 126 -15.68 9.51 -2.25
N THR A 127 -15.16 8.85 -3.27
CA THR A 127 -15.77 8.82 -4.60
C THR A 127 -17.07 8.02 -4.67
N GLY A 128 -17.31 7.15 -3.69
CA GLY A 128 -18.45 6.23 -3.69
C GLY A 128 -18.32 5.08 -4.70
N ALA A 129 -17.14 4.91 -5.29
CA ALA A 129 -16.73 3.73 -6.04
C ALA A 129 -16.35 2.59 -5.09
N ALA A 130 -16.22 1.37 -5.61
CA ALA A 130 -15.79 0.21 -4.85
C ALA A 130 -14.34 0.36 -4.31
N SER A 131 -13.52 1.17 -4.97
CA SER A 131 -12.21 1.60 -4.51
C SER A 131 -11.97 3.06 -4.94
N ASP A 132 -11.36 3.83 -4.07
CA ASP A 132 -10.97 5.20 -4.40
C ASP A 132 -9.81 5.20 -5.41
N PRO A 133 -9.88 6.06 -6.44
CA PRO A 133 -8.90 6.09 -7.53
C PRO A 133 -7.59 6.74 -7.08
N SER A 134 -6.48 6.14 -7.47
CA SER A 134 -5.15 6.74 -7.31
C SER A 134 -4.21 6.33 -8.45
N THR A 135 -3.19 7.15 -8.66
CA THR A 135 -2.06 6.89 -9.56
C THR A 135 -0.81 7.50 -8.96
N TRP A 136 0.35 7.06 -9.40
CA TRP A 136 1.62 7.52 -8.83
C TRP A 136 2.79 7.33 -9.80
N THR A 137 3.93 7.94 -9.47
CA THR A 137 5.19 7.72 -10.16
C THR A 137 6.29 7.31 -9.18
N PRO A 138 7.10 6.28 -9.49
CA PRO A 138 8.24 5.92 -8.65
C PRO A 138 9.38 6.96 -8.74
N SER A 139 9.47 7.67 -9.86
CA SER A 139 10.50 8.70 -10.09
C SER A 139 10.09 9.59 -11.26
N SER A 140 10.14 10.88 -11.03
CA SER A 140 9.93 11.92 -12.04
C SER A 140 11.00 13.00 -11.83
N PRO A 141 12.16 12.88 -12.53
CA PRO A 141 13.28 13.82 -12.35
C PRO A 141 13.00 15.21 -12.95
N SER A 142 11.90 15.40 -13.62
CA SER A 142 11.31 16.64 -14.09
C SER A 142 9.81 16.47 -14.14
N TYR A 143 9.06 17.57 -14.20
CA TYR A 143 7.59 17.50 -14.21
C TYR A 143 7.03 16.53 -15.25
N SER A 144 6.22 15.58 -14.79
CA SER A 144 5.44 14.66 -15.61
C SER A 144 4.00 14.61 -15.12
N GLN A 145 3.08 14.36 -16.03
CA GLN A 145 1.66 14.35 -15.70
C GLN A 145 1.23 12.99 -15.14
N LEU A 146 0.63 13.00 -13.95
CA LEU A 146 -0.21 11.92 -13.44
C LEU A 146 -1.67 12.18 -13.82
N SER A 147 -2.42 11.11 -14.11
CA SER A 147 -3.85 11.25 -14.43
C SER A 147 -4.60 9.98 -14.07
N VAL A 148 -5.80 10.15 -13.49
CA VAL A 148 -6.71 9.05 -13.14
C VAL A 148 -8.16 9.46 -13.34
N GLY A 149 -8.95 8.56 -13.94
CA GLY A 149 -10.38 8.76 -14.16
C GLY A 149 -11.20 8.00 -13.11
N PHE A 150 -12.37 8.55 -12.74
CA PHE A 150 -13.31 7.86 -11.85
C PHE A 150 -14.76 8.27 -12.12
N THR A 151 -15.67 7.48 -11.58
CA THR A 151 -17.11 7.79 -11.59
C THR A 151 -17.61 7.87 -10.16
N THR A 152 -18.32 8.94 -9.84
CA THR A 152 -18.90 9.12 -8.50
C THR A 152 -20.09 8.19 -8.26
N GLY A 153 -20.24 7.73 -7.03
CA GLY A 153 -21.38 6.93 -6.59
C GLY A 153 -22.70 7.69 -6.62
N ALA A 154 -23.81 6.96 -6.48
CA ALA A 154 -25.18 7.51 -6.60
C ALA A 154 -25.53 8.57 -5.54
N SER A 155 -24.85 8.62 -4.44
CA SER A 155 -25.05 9.58 -3.34
C SER A 155 -23.86 10.52 -3.11
N THR A 156 -22.81 10.44 -3.93
CA THR A 156 -21.57 11.20 -3.75
C THR A 156 -21.77 12.64 -4.22
N THR A 157 -21.66 13.60 -3.31
CA THR A 157 -21.79 15.04 -3.57
C THR A 157 -20.49 15.82 -3.38
N SER A 158 -19.46 15.18 -2.83
CA SER A 158 -18.11 15.73 -2.67
C SER A 158 -17.07 14.62 -2.73
N VAL A 159 -15.86 14.97 -3.16
CA VAL A 159 -14.69 14.11 -3.13
C VAL A 159 -13.51 14.89 -2.54
N THR A 160 -12.57 14.21 -1.93
CA THR A 160 -11.34 14.83 -1.47
C THR A 160 -10.20 14.37 -2.38
N VAL A 161 -9.67 15.30 -3.20
CA VAL A 161 -8.48 15.08 -4.01
C VAL A 161 -7.23 15.28 -3.17
N TYR A 162 -6.18 14.52 -3.42
CA TYR A 162 -4.93 14.60 -2.68
C TYR A 162 -3.70 14.38 -3.54
N LEU A 163 -2.59 14.95 -3.07
CA LEU A 163 -1.22 14.69 -3.50
C LEU A 163 -0.43 14.30 -2.26
N HIS A 164 0.43 13.31 -2.35
CA HIS A 164 1.39 13.00 -1.30
C HIS A 164 2.65 12.35 -1.85
N GLY A 165 3.76 12.47 -1.12
CA GLY A 165 4.96 11.69 -1.35
C GLY A 165 4.92 10.37 -0.60
N TRP A 166 6.09 9.78 -0.38
CA TRP A 166 6.22 8.54 0.40
C TRP A 166 7.16 8.75 1.57
N TYR A 167 6.95 8.02 2.63
CA TYR A 167 7.73 8.10 3.87
C TYR A 167 9.23 8.10 3.63
N GLY A 168 9.94 9.04 4.25
CA GLY A 168 11.39 9.14 4.15
C GLY A 168 11.96 9.50 2.78
N GLN A 169 11.10 9.80 1.79
CA GLN A 169 11.53 10.26 0.47
C GLN A 169 11.90 11.75 0.50
N PRO A 170 12.73 12.23 -0.43
CA PRO A 170 12.98 13.66 -0.63
C PRO A 170 11.69 14.44 -0.90
N ALA A 171 11.79 15.77 -0.84
CA ALA A 171 10.70 16.64 -1.23
C ALA A 171 10.17 16.30 -2.62
N TYR A 172 8.85 16.32 -2.76
CA TYR A 172 8.19 16.29 -4.06
C TYR A 172 7.60 17.66 -4.38
N TYR A 173 7.38 17.89 -5.67
CA TYR A 173 6.76 19.09 -6.19
C TYR A 173 5.50 18.73 -6.96
N ALA A 174 4.50 19.61 -6.93
CA ALA A 174 3.28 19.44 -7.71
C ALA A 174 2.76 20.79 -8.19
N ASP A 175 2.16 20.77 -9.38
CA ASP A 175 1.64 21.96 -10.04
C ASP A 175 0.49 21.60 -10.98
N ASP A 176 -0.28 22.60 -11.41
CA ASP A 176 -1.36 22.47 -12.39
C ASP A 176 -2.33 21.29 -12.10
N VAL A 177 -2.78 21.21 -10.86
CA VAL A 177 -3.76 20.18 -10.44
C VAL A 177 -5.11 20.43 -11.10
N SER A 178 -5.71 19.43 -11.68
CA SER A 178 -6.96 19.58 -12.41
C SER A 178 -7.95 18.47 -12.08
N LEU A 179 -9.17 18.84 -11.70
CA LEU A 179 -10.33 17.95 -11.66
C LEU A 179 -11.35 18.45 -12.69
N THR A 180 -11.55 17.68 -13.76
CA THR A 180 -12.49 18.01 -14.81
C THR A 180 -13.68 17.05 -14.81
N GLY A 181 -14.88 17.62 -14.99
CA GLY A 181 -16.14 16.89 -14.96
C GLY A 181 -17.30 17.85 -14.68
N PRO A 182 -18.53 17.35 -14.48
CA PRO A 182 -19.66 18.20 -14.14
C PRO A 182 -19.45 18.91 -12.80
N GLY A 183 -19.56 20.25 -12.76
CA GLY A 183 -19.45 21.02 -11.52
C GLY A 183 -20.54 20.65 -10.51
N GLY A 184 -20.17 20.62 -9.21
CA GLY A 184 -21.10 20.38 -8.12
C GLY A 184 -22.02 21.60 -7.90
N GLY A 185 -23.10 21.67 -8.66
CA GLY A 185 -24.23 22.58 -8.43
C GLY A 185 -25.49 21.75 -8.25
N SER A 186 -26.50 22.28 -7.54
CA SER A 186 -27.80 21.60 -7.41
C SER A 186 -28.27 21.03 -8.72
N PRO A 187 -28.80 19.79 -8.75
CA PRO A 187 -29.32 19.19 -9.98
C PRO A 187 -30.34 20.12 -10.65
N PRO A 188 -30.37 20.20 -11.98
CA PRO A 188 -31.42 20.95 -12.67
C PRO A 188 -32.78 20.44 -12.21
N PRO A 189 -33.77 21.34 -11.98
CA PRO A 189 -35.10 20.91 -11.57
C PRO A 189 -35.66 19.98 -12.65
N THR A 190 -35.97 18.76 -12.27
CA THR A 190 -36.78 17.86 -13.11
C THR A 190 -38.09 18.55 -13.36
N THR A 191 -38.36 18.90 -14.62
CA THR A 191 -39.66 19.40 -15.07
C THR A 191 -40.72 18.30 -14.87
N ALA A 192 -41.45 18.42 -13.77
CA ALA A 192 -42.69 17.68 -13.57
C ALA A 192 -43.81 18.32 -14.45
N PRO A 193 -44.77 17.55 -14.96
CA PRO A 193 -45.85 18.08 -15.76
C PRO A 193 -46.72 19.05 -14.96
N PRO A 194 -47.39 20.05 -15.59
CA PRO A 194 -48.13 21.08 -14.89
C PRO A 194 -49.43 20.52 -14.28
N THR A 195 -49.56 20.57 -12.98
CA THR A 195 -50.83 20.45 -12.28
C THR A 195 -51.28 21.83 -11.84
N SER A 196 -52.50 22.17 -12.23
CA SER A 196 -53.22 23.41 -12.01
C SER A 196 -53.45 23.69 -10.52
N THR A 197 -53.17 24.91 -10.10
CA THR A 197 -53.47 25.46 -8.76
C THR A 197 -54.83 26.16 -8.74
N PRO A 198 -55.53 26.14 -7.60
CA PRO A 198 -56.46 27.20 -7.19
C PRO A 198 -55.82 28.13 -6.14
N PRO A 199 -56.28 29.39 -6.06
CA PRO A 199 -55.64 30.40 -5.20
C PRO A 199 -56.22 30.43 -3.80
N THR A 200 -55.38 30.66 -2.78
CA THR A 200 -55.89 31.09 -1.46
C THR A 200 -54.91 32.05 -0.76
N SER A 201 -55.43 33.18 -0.48
CA SER A 201 -55.23 34.26 0.45
C SER A 201 -54.17 34.16 1.56
N THR A 202 -53.41 35.27 1.70
CA THR A 202 -52.52 35.66 2.80
C THR A 202 -53.27 36.08 4.08
N PRO A 203 -52.73 35.85 5.25
CA PRO A 203 -52.92 36.72 6.44
C PRO A 203 -51.60 37.28 7.02
N PRO A 204 -51.69 38.30 7.88
CA PRO A 204 -50.63 39.26 8.06
C PRO A 204 -49.67 38.94 9.21
N THR A 205 -48.49 39.52 9.12
CA THR A 205 -47.37 39.67 10.03
C THR A 205 -47.75 40.10 11.45
N SER A 206 -47.13 39.47 12.44
CA SER A 206 -46.82 40.08 13.72
C SER A 206 -45.51 39.56 14.28
N ALA A 207 -44.57 40.47 14.56
CA ALA A 207 -43.27 40.20 15.15
C ALA A 207 -43.36 40.07 16.68
N PRO A 208 -42.60 39.18 17.31
CA PRO A 208 -42.45 39.12 18.75
C PRO A 208 -41.30 40.03 19.24
N PRO A 209 -41.38 40.53 20.48
CA PRO A 209 -40.41 41.48 21.03
C PRO A 209 -39.14 40.81 21.55
N THR A 210 -38.01 41.49 21.37
CA THR A 210 -36.68 41.18 21.91
C THR A 210 -36.64 41.46 23.41
N THR A 211 -36.29 40.42 24.19
CA THR A 211 -35.77 40.61 25.56
C THR A 211 -34.39 39.95 25.67
N ALA A 212 -33.40 40.78 26.02
CA ALA A 212 -32.03 40.36 26.29
C ALA A 212 -31.94 39.66 27.67
N PRO A 213 -31.13 38.61 27.80
CA PRO A 213 -30.85 38.01 29.10
C PRO A 213 -29.76 38.77 29.86
N PRO A 214 -29.82 38.80 31.21
CA PRO A 214 -28.82 39.49 32.02
C PRO A 214 -27.52 38.70 32.12
N THR A 215 -26.40 39.39 32.00
CA THR A 215 -25.04 38.92 32.24
C THR A 215 -24.80 38.76 33.75
N THR A 216 -24.57 37.51 34.20
CA THR A 216 -23.92 37.26 35.48
C THR A 216 -22.61 36.52 35.23
N ALA A 217 -21.51 37.15 35.68
CA ALA A 217 -20.17 36.57 35.65
C ALA A 217 -20.05 35.43 36.67
N PRO A 218 -19.38 34.30 36.33
CA PRO A 218 -19.11 33.27 37.30
C PRO A 218 -17.96 33.63 38.24
N PRO A 219 -17.99 33.18 39.51
CA PRO A 219 -16.90 33.41 40.45
C PRO A 219 -15.68 32.54 40.10
N THR A 220 -14.51 33.14 40.09
CA THR A 220 -13.21 32.47 39.99
C THR A 220 -12.88 31.74 41.30
N THR A 221 -12.95 30.41 41.30
CA THR A 221 -12.29 29.58 42.32
C THR A 221 -11.19 28.78 41.63
N ALA A 222 -9.94 28.99 42.08
CA ALA A 222 -8.77 28.24 41.65
C ALA A 222 -8.93 26.76 42.04
N PRO A 223 -8.54 25.82 41.15
CA PRO A 223 -8.57 24.40 41.49
C PRO A 223 -7.45 24.06 42.51
N PRO A 224 -7.70 23.15 43.45
CA PRO A 224 -6.65 22.64 44.32
C PRO A 224 -5.69 21.77 43.51
N THR A 225 -4.40 22.03 43.62
CA THR A 225 -3.32 21.17 43.13
C THR A 225 -3.27 19.88 43.96
N THR A 226 -3.89 18.84 43.49
CA THR A 226 -3.57 17.47 43.96
C THR A 226 -2.72 16.81 42.88
N ALA A 227 -1.50 16.40 43.27
CA ALA A 227 -0.64 15.58 42.45
C ALA A 227 -1.36 14.29 42.06
N PRO A 228 -1.19 13.80 40.81
CA PRO A 228 -1.80 12.53 40.41
C PRO A 228 -1.24 11.40 41.31
N PRO A 229 -2.07 10.45 41.74
CA PRO A 229 -1.56 9.27 42.37
C PRO A 229 -0.76 8.46 41.34
N THR A 230 0.48 8.17 41.63
CA THR A 230 1.28 7.14 40.95
C THR A 230 0.65 5.80 41.24
N THR A 231 -0.36 5.41 40.46
CA THR A 231 -0.76 4.01 40.39
C THR A 231 0.22 3.30 39.49
N ALA A 232 1.02 2.42 40.10
CA ALA A 232 1.76 1.40 39.36
C ALA A 232 0.76 0.68 38.41
N PRO A 233 1.21 0.30 37.19
CA PRO A 233 0.36 -0.47 36.30
C PRO A 233 -0.19 -1.68 37.04
N PRO A 234 -1.47 -2.06 36.84
CA PRO A 234 -1.98 -3.27 37.43
C PRO A 234 -1.13 -4.43 36.92
N THR A 235 -0.40 -5.09 37.80
CA THR A 235 0.14 -6.42 37.56
C THR A 235 -1.06 -7.37 37.45
N SER A 236 -1.69 -7.41 36.27
CA SER A 236 -2.59 -8.48 35.91
C SER A 236 -1.74 -9.74 35.83
N THR A 237 -1.93 -10.63 36.80
CA THR A 237 -1.42 -12.00 36.69
C THR A 237 -1.91 -12.54 35.35
N PRO A 238 -1.01 -12.98 34.43
CA PRO A 238 -1.46 -13.49 33.14
C PRO A 238 -2.42 -14.64 33.40
N PRO A 239 -3.55 -14.75 32.68
CA PRO A 239 -4.37 -15.93 32.78
C PRO A 239 -3.48 -17.13 32.46
N THR A 240 -3.52 -18.18 33.29
CA THR A 240 -2.88 -19.47 33.04
C THR A 240 -3.47 -20.01 31.74
N GLY A 241 -2.89 -19.61 30.61
CA GLY A 241 -3.39 -19.89 29.28
C GLY A 241 -3.09 -21.34 28.87
N ALA A 242 -3.90 -21.89 28.00
CA ALA A 242 -3.62 -23.15 27.32
C ALA A 242 -2.20 -23.09 26.68
N THR A 243 -1.45 -24.16 26.83
CA THR A 243 -0.13 -24.31 26.19
C THR A 243 -0.18 -25.39 25.13
N CYS A 244 0.45 -25.14 23.98
CA CYS A 244 0.61 -26.12 22.92
C CYS A 244 2.01 -26.02 22.31
N PRO A 245 2.54 -27.13 21.77
CA PRO A 245 3.91 -27.14 21.27
C PRO A 245 4.11 -26.18 20.10
N THR A 246 5.30 -25.57 20.03
CA THR A 246 5.76 -24.83 18.86
C THR A 246 5.86 -25.78 17.66
N LYS A 247 5.28 -25.38 16.53
CA LYS A 247 5.34 -26.15 15.30
C LYS A 247 6.67 -25.89 14.57
N PRO A 248 7.25 -26.92 13.95
CA PRO A 248 8.39 -26.74 13.08
C PRO A 248 7.97 -26.12 11.74
N ARG A 249 8.97 -25.75 10.93
CA ARG A 249 8.76 -25.27 9.55
C ARG A 249 7.86 -26.25 8.79
N PRO A 250 6.75 -25.80 8.19
CA PRO A 250 5.90 -26.64 7.34
C PRO A 250 6.71 -27.28 6.20
N SER A 251 6.61 -28.61 6.04
CA SER A 251 7.34 -29.34 4.99
C SER A 251 6.69 -29.20 3.62
N GLY A 252 5.35 -29.15 3.56
CA GLY A 252 4.56 -29.00 2.33
C GLY A 252 4.50 -27.58 1.79
N LYS A 253 3.64 -27.40 0.79
CA LYS A 253 3.32 -26.07 0.26
C LYS A 253 2.59 -25.24 1.32
N VAL A 254 2.80 -23.91 1.25
CA VAL A 254 2.16 -22.99 2.17
C VAL A 254 1.28 -22.00 1.40
N LEU A 255 0.14 -21.70 1.97
CA LEU A 255 -0.63 -20.50 1.72
C LEU A 255 -0.60 -19.71 3.02
N GLN A 256 0.18 -18.62 2.99
CA GLN A 256 0.36 -17.71 4.09
C GLN A 256 -0.58 -16.53 3.93
N GLY A 257 -1.24 -16.10 5.01
CA GLY A 257 -2.09 -14.93 4.98
C GLY A 257 -1.99 -14.13 6.27
N TYR A 258 -2.16 -12.82 6.13
CA TYR A 258 -2.22 -11.92 7.28
C TYR A 258 -3.63 -11.96 7.87
N TRP A 259 -3.70 -12.19 9.17
CA TRP A 259 -4.93 -12.08 9.96
C TRP A 259 -4.92 -10.73 10.68
N GLU A 260 -5.87 -9.87 10.33
CA GLU A 260 -5.95 -8.49 10.81
C GLU A 260 -6.69 -8.44 12.15
N ASN A 261 -6.01 -8.07 13.23
CA ASN A 261 -6.58 -8.05 14.58
C ASN A 261 -7.45 -6.80 14.89
N TRP A 262 -7.57 -5.88 13.94
CA TRP A 262 -8.42 -4.66 14.04
C TRP A 262 -9.65 -4.73 13.14
N ASP A 263 -9.72 -5.68 12.24
CA ASP A 263 -10.80 -5.79 11.28
C ASP A 263 -12.05 -6.41 11.95
N GLY A 264 -13.21 -5.88 11.62
CA GLY A 264 -14.47 -6.21 12.28
C GLY A 264 -15.04 -5.06 13.13
N ALA A 265 -14.27 -3.97 13.30
CA ALA A 265 -14.81 -2.72 13.82
C ALA A 265 -15.86 -2.13 12.88
N LEU A 266 -16.78 -1.30 13.40
CA LEU A 266 -17.80 -0.63 12.60
C LEU A 266 -17.23 0.26 11.49
N ASN A 267 -16.03 0.76 11.69
CA ASN A 267 -15.24 1.56 10.73
C ASN A 267 -14.10 0.76 10.09
N GLY A 268 -14.12 -0.56 10.21
CA GLY A 268 -13.11 -1.45 9.62
C GLY A 268 -13.15 -1.43 8.09
N VAL A 269 -12.06 -1.88 7.49
CA VAL A 269 -11.87 -1.90 6.02
C VAL A 269 -12.87 -2.84 5.34
N HIS A 270 -13.43 -3.81 6.08
CA HIS A 270 -14.36 -4.81 5.58
C HIS A 270 -15.69 -4.79 6.37
N PRO A 271 -16.47 -3.72 6.31
CA PRO A 271 -17.63 -3.52 7.18
C PRO A 271 -18.71 -4.61 7.06
N GLY A 272 -18.76 -5.36 5.97
CA GLY A 272 -19.69 -6.46 5.76
C GLY A 272 -19.22 -7.81 6.29
N LEU A 273 -17.94 -7.95 6.60
CA LEU A 273 -17.35 -9.22 7.03
C LEU A 273 -17.55 -9.49 8.53
N GLY A 274 -17.50 -8.45 9.34
CA GLY A 274 -17.46 -8.55 10.80
C GLY A 274 -16.13 -9.15 11.29
N TRP A 275 -16.05 -9.42 12.57
CA TRP A 275 -14.86 -9.99 13.18
C TRP A 275 -14.66 -11.46 12.77
N ILE A 276 -13.51 -11.79 12.23
CA ILE A 276 -13.09 -13.17 11.95
C ILE A 276 -12.15 -13.62 13.07
N PRO A 277 -12.54 -14.58 13.93
CA PRO A 277 -11.61 -15.14 14.90
C PRO A 277 -10.52 -15.97 14.19
N ILE A 278 -9.33 -16.03 14.78
CA ILE A 278 -8.22 -16.84 14.22
C ILE A 278 -8.57 -18.34 14.09
N THR A 279 -9.60 -18.78 14.82
CA THR A 279 -10.15 -20.14 14.82
C THR A 279 -11.24 -20.36 13.76
N ASP A 280 -11.55 -19.36 12.94
CA ASP A 280 -12.59 -19.50 11.93
C ASP A 280 -12.25 -20.65 10.96
N SER A 281 -13.15 -21.60 10.85
CA SER A 281 -12.94 -22.81 10.03
C SER A 281 -12.80 -22.50 8.55
N ARG A 282 -13.30 -21.34 8.08
CA ARG A 282 -13.18 -20.90 6.69
C ARG A 282 -11.71 -20.60 6.32
N ILE A 283 -10.89 -20.19 7.27
CA ILE A 283 -9.45 -19.94 7.04
C ILE A 283 -8.78 -21.23 6.52
N ALA A 284 -8.88 -22.32 7.28
CA ALA A 284 -8.31 -23.60 6.90
C ALA A 284 -9.02 -24.21 5.67
N ALA A 285 -10.36 -24.07 5.59
CA ALA A 285 -11.17 -24.61 4.49
C ALA A 285 -10.75 -24.02 3.13
N ASN A 286 -10.34 -22.73 3.10
CA ASN A 286 -9.88 -22.04 1.89
C ASN A 286 -8.35 -22.09 1.72
N GLY A 287 -7.70 -23.02 2.42
CA GLY A 287 -6.30 -23.40 2.15
C GLY A 287 -5.24 -22.70 2.97
N TYR A 288 -5.58 -21.73 3.82
CA TYR A 288 -4.59 -21.07 4.68
C TYR A 288 -4.05 -22.03 5.73
N ASN A 289 -2.75 -22.27 5.72
CA ASN A 289 -2.05 -23.15 6.66
C ASN A 289 -0.90 -22.43 7.40
N VAL A 290 -0.61 -21.18 7.02
CA VAL A 290 0.26 -20.26 7.76
C VAL A 290 -0.46 -18.96 7.96
N ILE A 291 -0.51 -18.49 9.20
CA ILE A 291 -1.20 -17.27 9.60
C ILE A 291 -0.18 -16.31 10.20
N ASN A 292 -0.06 -15.12 9.62
CA ASN A 292 0.65 -14.00 10.24
C ASN A 292 -0.35 -13.20 11.06
N ALA A 293 -0.25 -13.26 12.37
CA ALA A 293 -1.08 -12.45 13.26
C ALA A 293 -0.56 -11.00 13.26
N ALA A 294 -1.33 -10.09 12.70
CA ALA A 294 -0.99 -8.72 12.42
C ALA A 294 -1.93 -7.76 13.18
N PHE A 295 -1.43 -6.78 13.93
CA PHE A 295 -0.07 -6.55 14.37
C PHE A 295 -0.05 -6.27 15.88
N PRO A 296 1.05 -6.50 16.62
CA PRO A 296 1.21 -5.95 17.96
C PRO A 296 1.33 -4.42 17.89
N VAL A 297 0.98 -3.72 18.96
CA VAL A 297 1.35 -2.32 19.13
C VAL A 297 2.78 -2.25 19.65
N ILE A 298 3.58 -1.37 19.03
CA ILE A 298 4.97 -1.14 19.41
C ILE A 298 5.09 0.31 19.86
N LEU A 299 5.40 0.53 21.13
CA LEU A 299 5.57 1.87 21.69
C LEU A 299 6.92 2.46 21.27
N SER A 300 7.05 3.77 21.39
CA SER A 300 8.26 4.51 20.97
C SER A 300 9.52 4.09 21.71
N ASP A 301 9.41 3.49 22.91
CA ASP A 301 10.53 2.95 23.67
C ASP A 301 10.89 1.50 23.29
N GLY A 302 10.14 0.90 22.34
CA GLY A 302 10.29 -0.48 21.92
C GLY A 302 9.44 -1.48 22.71
N THR A 303 8.62 -1.03 23.66
CA THR A 303 7.70 -1.92 24.39
C THR A 303 6.65 -2.47 23.43
N VAL A 304 6.46 -3.79 23.44
CA VAL A 304 5.47 -4.50 22.64
C VAL A 304 4.25 -4.81 23.48
N GLU A 305 3.06 -4.51 22.93
CA GLU A 305 1.79 -4.86 23.54
C GLU A 305 1.02 -5.82 22.62
N TRP A 306 0.41 -6.84 23.21
CA TRP A 306 -0.44 -7.82 22.55
C TRP A 306 -1.61 -8.17 23.49
N GLN A 307 -2.64 -7.34 23.47
CA GLN A 307 -3.84 -7.47 24.32
C GLN A 307 -5.04 -6.78 23.68
N ASP A 308 -6.25 -7.20 24.07
CA ASP A 308 -7.47 -6.52 23.64
C ASP A 308 -7.44 -5.05 24.06
N GLY A 309 -7.79 -4.18 23.11
CA GLY A 309 -7.86 -2.74 23.36
C GLY A 309 -6.51 -2.04 23.48
N MET A 310 -5.39 -2.68 23.11
CA MET A 310 -4.08 -2.03 22.99
C MET A 310 -4.09 -0.86 21.99
N ASP A 311 -4.98 -0.92 21.02
CA ASP A 311 -5.41 0.19 20.17
C ASP A 311 -6.92 0.13 19.97
N THR A 312 -7.50 1.17 19.36
CA THR A 312 -8.94 1.28 19.13
C THR A 312 -9.46 0.11 18.31
N ASN A 313 -10.43 -0.62 18.84
CA ASN A 313 -11.10 -1.77 18.21
C ASN A 313 -10.19 -2.99 17.92
N VAL A 314 -9.00 -3.05 18.47
CA VAL A 314 -8.11 -4.20 18.32
C VAL A 314 -8.51 -5.33 19.28
N LYS A 315 -8.49 -6.56 18.77
CA LYS A 315 -8.66 -7.80 19.54
C LYS A 315 -7.56 -8.78 19.19
N VAL A 316 -7.07 -9.49 20.19
CA VAL A 316 -6.06 -10.54 20.01
C VAL A 316 -6.67 -11.92 20.26
N ALA A 317 -6.13 -12.93 19.60
CA ALA A 317 -6.50 -14.30 19.89
C ALA A 317 -5.94 -14.71 21.26
N THR A 318 -6.76 -15.37 22.07
CA THR A 318 -6.33 -15.93 23.35
C THR A 318 -5.36 -17.09 23.16
N PRO A 319 -4.52 -17.45 24.16
CA PRO A 319 -3.67 -18.65 24.10
C PRO A 319 -4.43 -19.94 23.76
N ALA A 320 -5.68 -20.07 24.21
CA ALA A 320 -6.53 -21.22 23.89
C ALA A 320 -6.96 -21.24 22.43
N GLU A 321 -7.37 -20.10 21.87
CA GLU A 321 -7.71 -19.97 20.45
C GLU A 321 -6.52 -20.21 19.55
N MET A 322 -5.32 -19.73 19.95
CA MET A 322 -4.08 -20.03 19.25
C MET A 322 -3.82 -21.54 19.18
N CYS A 323 -3.95 -22.24 20.30
CA CYS A 323 -3.81 -23.70 20.33
C CYS A 323 -4.89 -24.42 19.51
N GLN A 324 -6.13 -23.93 19.52
CA GLN A 324 -7.22 -24.49 18.70
C GLN A 324 -6.94 -24.32 17.21
N ALA A 325 -6.51 -23.15 16.75
CA ALA A 325 -6.14 -22.89 15.36
C ALA A 325 -4.95 -23.76 14.93
N LYS A 326 -3.96 -23.93 15.81
CA LYS A 326 -2.82 -24.83 15.60
C LYS A 326 -3.25 -26.29 15.49
N ALA A 327 -4.18 -26.75 16.31
CA ALA A 327 -4.76 -28.10 16.24
C ALA A 327 -5.53 -28.32 14.92
N ALA A 328 -6.16 -27.27 14.39
CA ALA A 328 -6.83 -27.29 13.09
C ALA A 328 -5.85 -27.25 11.89
N GLY A 329 -4.54 -27.18 12.13
CA GLY A 329 -3.50 -27.26 11.07
C GLY A 329 -2.69 -26.00 10.90
N ALA A 330 -3.10 -24.84 11.41
CA ALA A 330 -2.39 -23.59 11.25
C ALA A 330 -1.01 -23.60 11.91
N THR A 331 -0.03 -22.98 11.24
CA THR A 331 1.22 -22.48 11.83
C THR A 331 1.07 -20.99 12.00
N ILE A 332 1.34 -20.44 13.19
CA ILE A 332 1.01 -19.05 13.49
C ILE A 332 2.27 -18.26 13.87
N LEU A 333 2.55 -17.22 13.10
CA LEU A 333 3.65 -16.29 13.35
C LEU A 333 3.09 -14.95 13.83
N MET A 334 3.81 -14.26 14.70
CA MET A 334 3.55 -12.86 14.98
C MET A 334 4.23 -12.02 13.89
N SER A 335 3.49 -11.21 13.16
CA SER A 335 4.07 -10.24 12.24
C SER A 335 4.36 -8.93 12.98
N ILE A 336 5.56 -8.40 12.80
CA ILE A 336 6.01 -7.17 13.45
C ILE A 336 6.33 -6.10 12.40
N GLY A 337 5.73 -4.92 12.58
CA GLY A 337 5.86 -3.82 11.63
C GLY A 337 4.54 -3.50 10.93
N GLY A 338 4.53 -3.59 9.60
CA GLY A 338 3.48 -3.09 8.73
C GLY A 338 3.63 -1.60 8.44
N ALA A 339 2.75 -1.07 7.60
CA ALA A 339 2.84 0.30 7.07
C ALA A 339 2.84 1.40 8.15
N SER A 340 2.20 1.15 9.31
CA SER A 340 2.00 2.16 10.37
C SER A 340 2.67 1.85 11.70
N ALA A 341 3.27 0.67 11.87
CA ALA A 341 3.80 0.22 13.16
C ALA A 341 5.33 -0.02 13.10
N GLY A 342 6.09 1.03 12.79
CA GLY A 342 7.55 0.98 12.74
C GLY A 342 8.20 0.84 14.13
N ILE A 343 9.44 0.37 14.14
CA ILE A 343 10.32 0.35 15.31
C ILE A 343 11.41 1.39 15.08
N ASP A 344 11.77 2.16 16.09
CA ASP A 344 12.98 3.00 16.01
C ASP A 344 14.25 2.14 15.95
N LEU A 345 14.62 1.75 14.75
CA LEU A 345 15.82 0.96 14.47
C LEU A 345 17.12 1.77 14.58
N SER A 346 17.08 3.08 14.85
CA SER A 346 18.28 3.86 15.13
C SER A 346 18.86 3.59 16.52
N SER A 347 18.04 3.05 17.43
CA SER A 347 18.35 2.87 18.85
C SER A 347 18.50 1.40 19.25
N SER A 348 19.68 1.01 19.70
CA SER A 348 19.90 -0.33 20.26
C SER A 348 19.13 -0.56 21.56
N THR A 349 18.87 0.49 22.34
CA THR A 349 18.06 0.41 23.56
C THR A 349 16.61 0.05 23.25
N VAL A 350 16.05 0.65 22.19
CA VAL A 350 14.70 0.31 21.69
C VAL A 350 14.67 -1.13 21.18
N ALA A 351 15.69 -1.57 20.44
CA ALA A 351 15.82 -2.95 19.99
C ALA A 351 15.85 -3.95 21.16
N ASP A 352 16.64 -3.65 22.21
CA ASP A 352 16.71 -4.50 23.41
C ASP A 352 15.38 -4.54 24.17
N ARG A 353 14.72 -3.40 24.27
CA ARG A 353 13.39 -3.30 24.90
C ARG A 353 12.36 -4.11 24.14
N PHE A 354 12.37 -4.01 22.80
CA PHE A 354 11.51 -4.82 21.95
C PHE A 354 11.69 -6.32 22.25
N VAL A 355 12.92 -6.81 22.22
CA VAL A 355 13.20 -8.24 22.50
C VAL A 355 12.72 -8.63 23.89
N ALA A 356 13.00 -7.81 24.91
CA ALA A 356 12.62 -8.08 26.29
C ALA A 356 11.09 -8.20 26.49
N THR A 357 10.31 -7.49 25.69
CA THR A 357 8.83 -7.45 25.82
C THR A 357 8.12 -8.39 24.85
N VAL A 358 8.63 -8.61 23.64
CA VAL A 358 8.01 -9.52 22.67
C VAL A 358 8.19 -10.99 23.04
N VAL A 359 9.37 -11.39 23.54
CA VAL A 359 9.66 -12.81 23.83
C VAL A 359 8.69 -13.42 24.86
N PRO A 360 8.35 -12.78 25.97
CA PRO A 360 7.30 -13.27 26.87
C PRO A 360 5.96 -13.46 26.19
N ILE A 361 5.56 -12.52 25.29
CA ILE A 361 4.30 -12.59 24.54
C ILE A 361 4.32 -13.79 23.59
N LEU A 362 5.39 -13.97 22.80
CA LEU A 362 5.54 -15.11 21.88
C LEU A 362 5.38 -16.45 22.61
N LYS A 363 5.95 -16.58 23.80
CA LYS A 363 5.83 -17.77 24.64
C LYS A 363 4.43 -17.96 25.21
N GLN A 364 3.85 -16.89 25.77
CA GLN A 364 2.53 -16.92 26.40
C GLN A 364 1.42 -17.29 25.42
N TYR A 365 1.50 -16.74 24.19
CA TYR A 365 0.48 -16.94 23.16
C TYR A 365 0.79 -18.11 22.20
N ASN A 366 1.83 -18.90 22.51
CA ASN A 366 2.20 -20.11 21.75
C ASN A 366 2.49 -19.86 20.26
N PHE A 367 3.10 -18.76 19.91
CA PHE A 367 3.53 -18.50 18.54
C PHE A 367 4.56 -19.52 18.05
N ASP A 368 4.54 -19.83 16.76
CA ASP A 368 5.46 -20.75 16.09
C ASP A 368 6.65 -20.03 15.47
N GLY A 369 6.58 -18.70 15.33
CA GLY A 369 7.63 -17.88 14.74
C GLY A 369 7.29 -16.40 14.76
N ILE A 370 8.21 -15.62 14.17
CA ILE A 370 8.03 -14.21 13.86
C ILE A 370 8.12 -13.99 12.35
N ASP A 371 7.39 -13.01 11.87
CA ASP A 371 7.44 -12.47 10.53
C ASP A 371 7.90 -11.02 10.59
N ILE A 372 8.92 -10.66 9.81
CA ILE A 372 9.52 -9.33 9.81
C ILE A 372 8.93 -8.53 8.67
N ASP A 373 8.00 -7.62 8.99
CA ASP A 373 7.27 -6.77 8.05
C ASP A 373 7.63 -5.29 8.26
N ILE A 374 8.93 -5.00 8.37
CA ILE A 374 9.43 -3.63 8.59
C ILE A 374 9.46 -2.89 7.26
N GLU A 375 8.55 -1.94 7.11
CA GLU A 375 8.37 -1.12 5.90
C GLU A 375 8.95 0.29 6.05
N THR A 376 9.33 0.69 7.27
CA THR A 376 9.88 2.04 7.56
C THR A 376 11.08 1.95 8.50
N GLY A 377 11.94 2.97 8.46
CA GLY A 377 13.07 3.08 9.38
C GLY A 377 14.28 2.19 9.08
N LEU A 378 14.19 1.26 8.13
CA LEU A 378 15.31 0.44 7.70
C LEU A 378 16.02 1.09 6.51
N SER A 379 17.33 1.28 6.60
CA SER A 379 18.14 1.94 5.57
C SER A 379 19.48 1.21 5.41
N GLY A 380 19.87 0.96 4.16
CA GLY A 380 21.19 0.40 3.84
C GLY A 380 22.30 1.44 3.97
N SER A 381 23.51 1.00 4.30
CA SER A 381 24.69 1.86 4.48
C SER A 381 25.28 2.41 3.16
N GLY A 382 24.89 1.83 2.01
CA GLY A 382 25.54 2.07 0.70
C GLY A 382 26.71 1.11 0.40
N ASP A 383 27.16 0.33 1.39
CA ASP A 383 28.10 -0.78 1.23
C ASP A 383 27.45 -2.07 1.73
N ILE A 384 27.30 -3.06 0.86
CA ILE A 384 26.60 -4.32 1.15
C ILE A 384 27.29 -5.14 2.25
N ASN A 385 28.58 -4.91 2.48
CA ASN A 385 29.39 -5.63 3.47
C ASN A 385 29.46 -4.90 4.84
N THR A 386 28.81 -3.72 4.93
CA THR A 386 28.79 -2.90 6.14
C THR A 386 27.34 -2.63 6.55
N LEU A 387 26.96 -3.08 7.73
CA LEU A 387 25.61 -2.81 8.24
C LEU A 387 25.46 -1.35 8.66
N SER A 388 24.36 -0.73 8.31
CA SER A 388 23.92 0.51 8.94
C SER A 388 23.47 0.26 10.39
N ALA A 389 23.27 1.32 11.17
CA ALA A 389 22.72 1.19 12.52
C ALA A 389 21.34 0.50 12.53
N SER A 390 20.46 0.85 11.57
CA SER A 390 19.13 0.25 11.50
C SER A 390 19.17 -1.23 11.11
N GLN A 391 20.05 -1.61 10.19
CA GLN A 391 20.26 -3.01 9.83
C GLN A 391 20.83 -3.82 11.00
N ALA A 392 21.84 -3.28 11.71
CA ALA A 392 22.43 -3.94 12.87
C ALA A 392 21.41 -4.11 14.01
N ASN A 393 20.54 -3.12 14.24
CA ASN A 393 19.50 -3.22 15.26
C ASN A 393 18.38 -4.18 14.87
N LEU A 394 18.03 -4.27 13.59
CA LEU A 394 17.07 -5.30 13.15
C LEU A 394 17.65 -6.71 13.31
N GLU A 395 18.93 -6.92 12.97
CA GLU A 395 19.60 -8.18 13.26
C GLU A 395 19.64 -8.48 14.77
N ARG A 396 19.92 -7.46 15.60
CA ARG A 396 19.88 -7.57 17.07
C ARG A 396 18.53 -8.02 17.59
N ILE A 397 17.45 -7.50 17.04
CA ILE A 397 16.06 -7.94 17.36
C ILE A 397 15.89 -9.41 16.99
N ILE A 398 16.19 -9.78 15.75
CA ILE A 398 15.98 -11.16 15.26
C ILE A 398 16.81 -12.15 16.06
N ASP A 399 18.11 -11.90 16.24
CA ASP A 399 19.00 -12.77 17.02
C ASP A 399 18.56 -12.85 18.48
N GLY A 400 18.15 -11.71 19.06
CA GLY A 400 17.66 -11.63 20.42
C GLY A 400 16.39 -12.46 20.66
N VAL A 401 15.48 -12.47 19.71
CA VAL A 401 14.27 -13.30 19.76
C VAL A 401 14.65 -14.77 19.55
N LEU A 402 15.32 -15.11 18.45
CA LEU A 402 15.62 -16.49 18.10
C LEU A 402 16.45 -17.22 19.18
N SER A 403 17.38 -16.53 19.83
CA SER A 403 18.21 -17.10 20.91
C SER A 403 17.41 -17.48 22.16
N GLN A 404 16.25 -16.92 22.37
CA GLN A 404 15.40 -17.14 23.55
C GLN A 404 14.19 -18.04 23.27
N MET A 405 14.00 -18.45 22.01
CA MET A 405 12.90 -19.31 21.58
C MET A 405 13.39 -20.73 21.32
N PRO A 406 12.50 -21.74 21.28
CA PRO A 406 12.88 -23.12 20.96
C PRO A 406 13.62 -23.24 19.63
N ALA A 407 14.54 -24.20 19.52
CA ALA A 407 15.21 -24.49 18.26
C ALA A 407 14.20 -24.75 17.13
N GLY A 408 14.40 -24.12 15.98
CA GLY A 408 13.48 -24.21 14.84
C GLY A 408 12.28 -23.27 14.92
N PHE A 409 12.24 -22.34 15.88
CA PHE A 409 11.26 -21.25 15.88
C PHE A 409 11.34 -20.47 14.56
N GLY A 410 10.17 -20.15 13.98
CA GLY A 410 10.06 -19.63 12.64
C GLY A 410 10.61 -18.21 12.47
N LEU A 411 11.25 -17.98 11.35
CA LEU A 411 11.60 -16.65 10.86
C LEU A 411 11.17 -16.53 9.41
N THR A 412 10.27 -15.58 9.13
CA THR A 412 9.91 -15.15 7.78
C THR A 412 10.10 -13.65 7.64
N MET A 413 10.18 -13.16 6.42
CA MET A 413 10.38 -11.74 6.16
C MET A 413 9.50 -11.30 4.99
N ALA A 414 8.80 -10.18 5.16
CA ALA A 414 7.84 -9.63 4.20
C ALA A 414 8.24 -8.23 3.67
N PRO A 415 9.50 -8.03 3.25
CA PRO A 415 9.90 -6.72 2.73
C PRO A 415 9.17 -6.36 1.45
N GLU A 416 8.98 -5.07 1.21
CA GLU A 416 8.64 -4.56 -0.11
C GLU A 416 9.78 -4.82 -1.12
N THR A 417 9.45 -4.82 -2.40
CA THR A 417 10.38 -5.12 -3.49
C THR A 417 11.59 -4.19 -3.55
N ALA A 418 11.40 -2.88 -3.25
CA ALA A 418 12.47 -1.90 -3.21
C ALA A 418 13.56 -2.29 -2.20
N TYR A 419 13.16 -2.83 -1.05
CA TYR A 419 14.08 -3.21 0.02
C TYR A 419 14.91 -4.49 -0.27
N VAL A 420 14.58 -5.23 -1.32
CA VAL A 420 15.31 -6.45 -1.73
C VAL A 420 15.80 -6.31 -3.15
N THR A 421 14.98 -6.65 -4.13
CA THR A 421 15.39 -6.68 -5.55
C THR A 421 15.60 -5.29 -6.13
N GLY A 422 15.01 -4.25 -5.55
CA GLY A 422 15.35 -2.85 -5.85
C GLY A 422 16.83 -2.52 -5.65
N GLY A 423 17.55 -3.29 -4.84
CA GLY A 423 19.01 -3.21 -4.71
C GLY A 423 19.77 -3.45 -6.02
N SER A 424 19.14 -4.07 -7.04
CA SER A 424 19.71 -4.21 -8.37
C SER A 424 19.79 -2.89 -9.14
N VAL A 425 18.93 -1.93 -8.83
CA VAL A 425 18.93 -0.59 -9.44
C VAL A 425 20.00 0.28 -8.78
N THR A 426 20.01 0.32 -7.47
CA THR A 426 21.00 1.00 -6.64
C THR A 426 21.05 0.35 -5.27
N TYR A 427 22.14 0.50 -4.52
CA TYR A 427 22.22 -0.02 -3.15
C TYR A 427 22.47 1.12 -2.15
N GLY A 428 21.62 1.20 -1.13
CA GLY A 428 21.66 2.22 -0.09
C GLY A 428 20.29 2.85 0.16
N SER A 429 20.12 3.54 1.28
CA SER A 429 18.80 3.97 1.75
C SER A 429 17.84 2.77 1.81
N ILE A 430 16.61 2.88 1.33
CA ILE A 430 15.65 1.76 1.30
C ILE A 430 16.06 0.67 0.28
N TRP A 431 16.79 1.04 -0.78
CA TRP A 431 17.11 0.16 -1.90
C TRP A 431 18.05 -0.98 -1.49
N GLY A 432 17.48 -2.16 -1.41
CA GLY A 432 18.22 -3.35 -0.99
C GLY A 432 18.52 -3.42 0.50
N ALA A 433 17.88 -2.61 1.34
CA ALA A 433 18.21 -2.53 2.78
C ALA A 433 18.03 -3.86 3.53
N TYR A 434 17.15 -4.74 3.07
CA TYR A 434 17.02 -6.09 3.65
C TYR A 434 18.10 -7.09 3.18
N LEU A 435 18.85 -6.80 2.13
CA LEU A 435 19.74 -7.79 1.50
C LEU A 435 20.78 -8.42 2.44
N PRO A 436 21.52 -7.66 3.30
CA PRO A 436 22.46 -8.26 4.25
C PRO A 436 21.75 -9.18 5.24
N ILE A 437 20.57 -8.78 5.70
CA ILE A 437 19.77 -9.52 6.69
C ILE A 437 19.23 -10.81 6.06
N VAL A 438 18.62 -10.73 4.87
CA VAL A 438 18.17 -11.91 4.12
C VAL A 438 19.33 -12.88 3.88
N LYS A 439 20.49 -12.35 3.47
CA LYS A 439 21.69 -13.18 3.26
C LYS A 439 22.08 -13.92 4.53
N LYS A 440 22.22 -13.22 5.66
CA LYS A 440 22.62 -13.80 6.94
C LYS A 440 21.73 -14.98 7.33
N TYR A 441 20.41 -14.77 7.32
CA TYR A 441 19.47 -15.81 7.79
C TYR A 441 19.15 -16.88 6.74
N ALA A 442 19.36 -16.61 5.46
CA ALA A 442 19.30 -17.62 4.43
C ALA A 442 20.52 -18.55 4.48
N ASP A 443 21.71 -18.00 4.62
CA ASP A 443 22.99 -18.74 4.66
C ASP A 443 23.13 -19.60 5.92
N ASN A 444 22.69 -19.10 7.08
CA ASN A 444 22.72 -19.87 8.33
C ASN A 444 21.55 -20.84 8.51
N GLY A 445 20.60 -20.87 7.55
CA GLY A 445 19.45 -21.77 7.56
C GLY A 445 18.29 -21.38 8.47
N GLN A 446 18.35 -20.27 9.19
CA GLN A 446 17.29 -19.82 10.10
C GLN A 446 16.08 -19.25 9.35
N LEU A 447 16.27 -18.64 8.16
CA LEU A 447 15.17 -18.16 7.34
C LEU A 447 14.31 -19.34 6.86
N TRP A 448 13.04 -19.37 7.27
CA TRP A 448 12.08 -20.33 6.76
C TRP A 448 11.80 -20.04 5.29
N TRP A 449 11.39 -18.81 4.98
CA TRP A 449 11.21 -18.29 3.63
C TRP A 449 11.10 -16.76 3.64
N LEU A 450 11.24 -16.20 2.44
CA LEU A 450 11.00 -14.80 2.13
C LEU A 450 9.58 -14.69 1.53
N ASN A 451 8.69 -13.97 2.20
CA ASN A 451 7.33 -13.67 1.74
C ASN A 451 7.20 -12.23 1.27
N MET A 452 8.10 -11.84 0.38
CA MET A 452 8.23 -10.47 -0.13
C MET A 452 6.94 -9.97 -0.77
N GLN A 453 6.61 -8.70 -0.56
CA GLN A 453 5.41 -8.04 -1.06
C GLN A 453 5.57 -7.69 -2.55
N TYR A 454 4.90 -8.42 -3.45
CA TYR A 454 4.92 -8.17 -4.91
C TYR A 454 3.80 -7.21 -5.33
N TYR A 455 3.56 -6.17 -4.53
CA TYR A 455 2.50 -5.19 -4.72
C TYR A 455 2.93 -3.83 -4.19
N ASN A 456 2.13 -2.79 -4.40
CA ASN A 456 2.35 -1.39 -4.00
C ASN A 456 3.59 -0.70 -4.60
N GLY A 457 4.49 -1.43 -5.24
CA GLY A 457 5.72 -0.92 -5.84
C GLY A 457 6.06 -1.60 -7.16
N SER A 458 7.13 -1.15 -7.82
CA SER A 458 7.66 -1.85 -8.98
C SER A 458 8.31 -3.17 -8.56
N MET A 459 8.33 -4.14 -9.46
CA MET A 459 9.10 -5.37 -9.32
C MET A 459 10.41 -5.25 -10.09
N TYR A 460 11.50 -5.81 -9.57
CA TYR A 460 12.84 -5.63 -10.14
C TYR A 460 13.50 -6.97 -10.46
N GLY A 461 14.09 -7.05 -11.66
CA GLY A 461 14.98 -8.15 -12.03
C GLY A 461 16.40 -7.94 -11.51
N CYS A 462 17.30 -8.87 -11.83
CA CYS A 462 18.68 -8.84 -11.34
C CYS A 462 19.57 -7.78 -12.01
N SER A 463 19.15 -7.22 -13.16
CA SER A 463 19.93 -6.27 -13.95
C SER A 463 19.47 -4.81 -13.80
N GLY A 464 18.67 -4.52 -12.78
CA GLY A 464 18.05 -3.19 -12.58
C GLY A 464 16.83 -2.96 -13.48
N ASP A 465 16.39 -3.97 -14.21
CA ASP A 465 15.18 -3.96 -15.00
C ASP A 465 13.95 -3.89 -14.09
N SER A 466 13.00 -3.04 -14.46
CA SER A 466 11.80 -2.75 -13.67
C SER A 466 10.54 -3.19 -14.40
N TYR A 467 9.58 -3.70 -13.64
CA TYR A 467 8.30 -4.19 -14.12
C TYR A 467 7.17 -3.65 -13.23
N GLN A 468 6.00 -3.50 -13.80
CA GLN A 468 4.81 -3.13 -13.02
C GLN A 468 4.39 -4.28 -12.10
N ALA A 469 3.96 -3.95 -10.88
CA ALA A 469 3.27 -4.87 -10.00
C ALA A 469 1.99 -5.41 -10.67
N GLY A 470 1.58 -6.62 -10.31
CA GLY A 470 0.40 -7.25 -10.90
C GLY A 470 0.63 -7.89 -12.28
N THR A 471 1.87 -7.98 -12.76
CA THR A 471 2.21 -8.62 -14.03
C THR A 471 2.92 -9.95 -13.84
N VAL A 472 2.59 -10.93 -14.69
CA VAL A 472 3.28 -12.24 -14.70
C VAL A 472 4.76 -12.08 -15.00
N GLN A 473 5.11 -11.13 -15.88
CA GLN A 473 6.50 -10.86 -16.25
C GLN A 473 7.30 -10.37 -15.05
N GLY A 474 6.79 -9.38 -14.32
CA GLY A 474 7.46 -8.87 -13.12
C GLY A 474 7.57 -9.92 -12.02
N PHE A 475 6.49 -10.69 -11.79
CA PHE A 475 6.49 -11.79 -10.84
C PHE A 475 7.60 -12.80 -11.16
N THR A 476 7.69 -13.24 -12.43
CA THR A 476 8.66 -14.26 -12.84
C THR A 476 10.09 -13.73 -12.84
N ALA A 477 10.32 -12.51 -13.31
CA ALA A 477 11.65 -11.89 -13.34
C ALA A 477 12.25 -11.76 -11.94
N GLN A 478 11.49 -11.21 -11.00
CA GLN A 478 11.92 -10.99 -9.62
C GLN A 478 12.16 -12.31 -8.86
N THR A 479 11.24 -13.26 -8.97
CA THR A 479 11.34 -14.58 -8.35
C THR A 479 12.55 -15.36 -8.89
N THR A 480 12.77 -15.31 -10.21
CA THR A 480 13.92 -15.96 -10.85
C THR A 480 15.24 -15.28 -10.46
N CYS A 481 15.25 -13.96 -10.35
CA CYS A 481 16.42 -13.21 -9.88
C CYS A 481 16.90 -13.73 -8.52
N LEU A 482 16.03 -13.80 -7.53
CA LEU A 482 16.38 -14.28 -6.19
C LEU A 482 16.83 -15.73 -6.17
N ASN A 483 16.23 -16.59 -6.99
CA ASN A 483 16.66 -17.99 -7.08
C ASN A 483 18.04 -18.14 -7.71
N ASN A 484 18.35 -17.36 -8.74
CA ASN A 484 19.63 -17.41 -9.43
C ASN A 484 20.75 -16.74 -8.64
N GLY A 485 20.39 -15.75 -7.83
CA GLY A 485 21.27 -14.96 -7.01
C GLY A 485 21.40 -13.53 -7.51
N LEU A 486 20.99 -12.59 -6.66
CA LEU A 486 21.17 -11.16 -6.85
C LEU A 486 22.58 -10.76 -6.36
N THR A 487 23.40 -10.20 -7.25
CA THR A 487 24.77 -9.79 -6.90
C THR A 487 24.86 -8.28 -6.79
N ILE A 488 25.22 -7.78 -5.62
CA ILE A 488 25.42 -6.36 -5.29
C ILE A 488 26.85 -6.17 -4.81
N GLN A 489 27.60 -5.30 -5.47
CA GLN A 489 29.01 -4.97 -5.10
C GLN A 489 29.87 -6.24 -4.89
N GLY A 490 29.65 -7.29 -5.68
CA GLY A 490 30.37 -8.55 -5.59
C GLY A 490 29.82 -9.56 -4.57
N THR A 491 28.85 -9.18 -3.76
CA THR A 491 28.18 -10.07 -2.81
C THR A 491 26.91 -10.63 -3.42
N THR A 492 26.79 -11.96 -3.45
CA THR A 492 25.60 -12.65 -3.99
C THR A 492 24.65 -13.07 -2.88
N ILE A 493 23.39 -12.69 -3.04
CA ILE A 493 22.28 -13.04 -2.16
C ILE A 493 21.36 -13.98 -2.92
N LYS A 494 21.12 -15.18 -2.38
CA LYS A 494 20.34 -16.23 -3.03
C LYS A 494 19.23 -16.73 -2.12
N VAL A 495 18.01 -16.73 -2.66
CA VAL A 495 16.83 -17.33 -2.02
C VAL A 495 16.23 -18.33 -2.99
N PRO A 496 16.44 -19.64 -2.80
CA PRO A 496 15.93 -20.64 -3.72
C PRO A 496 14.39 -20.70 -3.72
N TYR A 497 13.80 -21.23 -4.77
CA TYR A 497 12.33 -21.25 -4.94
C TYR A 497 11.60 -21.90 -3.77
N ASP A 498 12.16 -22.93 -3.15
CA ASP A 498 11.57 -23.62 -1.99
C ASP A 498 11.68 -22.81 -0.68
N LYS A 499 12.24 -21.61 -0.77
CA LYS A 499 12.29 -20.57 0.28
C LYS A 499 11.66 -19.24 -0.18
N GLN A 500 10.86 -19.26 -1.24
CA GLN A 500 10.12 -18.08 -1.71
C GLN A 500 8.61 -18.31 -1.59
N VAL A 501 7.93 -17.33 -1.00
CA VAL A 501 6.47 -17.28 -0.80
C VAL A 501 5.98 -15.89 -1.25
N PRO A 502 6.03 -15.58 -2.56
CA PRO A 502 5.66 -14.26 -3.06
C PRO A 502 4.28 -13.81 -2.58
N GLY A 503 4.19 -12.55 -2.12
CA GLY A 503 2.98 -11.95 -1.59
C GLY A 503 2.20 -11.18 -2.65
N LEU A 504 0.89 -11.33 -2.66
CA LEU A 504 -0.03 -10.68 -3.60
C LEU A 504 -1.24 -10.12 -2.85
N PRO A 505 -1.86 -9.03 -3.34
CA PRO A 505 -3.14 -8.59 -2.80
C PRO A 505 -4.21 -9.66 -3.03
N ALA A 506 -5.04 -9.93 -2.02
CA ALA A 506 -6.12 -10.90 -2.12
C ALA A 506 -7.18 -10.50 -3.15
N GLN A 507 -7.38 -9.19 -3.31
CA GLN A 507 -8.39 -8.62 -4.21
C GLN A 507 -8.03 -7.17 -4.59
N PRO A 508 -8.76 -6.56 -5.57
CA PRO A 508 -8.66 -5.13 -5.83
C PRO A 508 -8.96 -4.32 -4.55
N GLY A 509 -8.13 -3.34 -4.23
CA GLY A 509 -8.25 -2.55 -2.99
C GLY A 509 -7.35 -3.03 -1.84
N ALA A 510 -6.94 -4.30 -1.83
CA ALA A 510 -5.99 -4.82 -0.84
C ALA A 510 -4.54 -4.36 -1.08
N GLY A 511 -4.26 -3.77 -2.23
CA GLY A 511 -2.96 -3.23 -2.62
C GLY A 511 -2.86 -2.97 -4.11
N GLY A 512 -1.96 -2.07 -4.49
CA GLY A 512 -1.66 -1.79 -5.90
C GLY A 512 -0.95 -2.96 -6.56
N GLY A 513 -1.39 -3.34 -7.77
CA GLY A 513 -0.81 -4.49 -8.48
C GLY A 513 -1.56 -5.81 -8.23
N TYR A 514 -2.86 -5.74 -7.98
CA TYR A 514 -3.71 -6.93 -7.90
C TYR A 514 -3.58 -7.80 -9.15
N MET A 515 -3.50 -9.10 -8.92
CA MET A 515 -3.49 -10.11 -9.99
C MET A 515 -4.79 -10.93 -9.93
N ALA A 516 -5.55 -10.92 -11.03
CA ALA A 516 -6.70 -11.81 -11.18
C ALA A 516 -6.27 -13.30 -11.01
N PRO A 517 -7.16 -14.19 -10.55
CA PRO A 517 -6.83 -15.61 -10.32
C PRO A 517 -6.13 -16.30 -11.49
N SER A 518 -6.48 -15.95 -12.73
CA SER A 518 -5.83 -16.49 -13.94
C SER A 518 -4.37 -16.06 -14.06
N LEU A 519 -4.03 -14.82 -13.70
CA LEU A 519 -2.64 -14.33 -13.71
C LEU A 519 -1.83 -14.92 -12.56
N VAL A 520 -2.44 -15.10 -11.38
CA VAL A 520 -1.83 -15.82 -10.25
C VAL A 520 -1.49 -17.26 -10.68
N SER A 521 -2.44 -17.94 -11.33
CA SER A 521 -2.25 -19.29 -11.83
C SER A 521 -1.13 -19.36 -12.89
N GLN A 522 -1.08 -18.41 -13.81
CA GLN A 522 -0.02 -18.33 -14.81
C GLN A 522 1.35 -18.12 -14.18
N SER A 523 1.44 -17.21 -13.20
CA SER A 523 2.68 -16.93 -12.47
C SER A 523 3.15 -18.17 -11.70
N TRP A 524 2.27 -18.82 -10.95
CA TRP A 524 2.57 -20.05 -10.21
C TRP A 524 3.07 -21.18 -11.13
N ASN A 525 2.37 -21.42 -12.24
CA ASN A 525 2.68 -22.48 -13.19
C ASN A 525 4.02 -22.27 -13.90
N SER A 526 4.50 -21.02 -14.00
CA SER A 526 5.82 -20.71 -14.56
C SER A 526 6.98 -21.36 -13.80
N PHE A 527 6.75 -21.78 -12.56
CA PHE A 527 7.75 -22.41 -11.70
C PHE A 527 7.54 -23.92 -11.48
N ASN A 528 6.58 -24.53 -12.18
CA ASN A 528 6.33 -25.98 -12.12
C ASN A 528 6.25 -26.54 -10.69
N GLY A 529 5.60 -25.82 -9.78
CA GLY A 529 5.47 -26.20 -8.39
C GLY A 529 6.76 -26.09 -7.56
N SER A 530 7.82 -25.40 -8.03
CA SER A 530 9.07 -25.23 -7.28
C SER A 530 8.94 -24.27 -6.10
N LEU A 531 8.05 -23.26 -6.18
CA LEU A 531 7.86 -22.29 -5.10
C LEU A 531 7.41 -22.95 -3.81
N LYS A 532 7.85 -22.42 -2.67
CA LYS A 532 7.38 -22.85 -1.35
C LYS A 532 5.89 -22.62 -1.18
N GLY A 533 5.39 -21.48 -1.65
CA GLY A 533 3.99 -21.12 -1.54
C GLY A 533 3.68 -19.75 -2.11
N LEU A 534 2.54 -19.22 -1.71
CA LEU A 534 2.15 -17.83 -1.92
C LEU A 534 1.69 -17.21 -0.60
N MET A 535 1.80 -15.92 -0.48
CA MET A 535 1.29 -15.12 0.64
C MET A 535 0.22 -14.15 0.11
N THR A 536 -0.67 -13.71 0.99
CA THR A 536 -1.59 -12.63 0.65
C THR A 536 -1.79 -11.62 1.78
N TRP A 537 -1.95 -10.39 1.39
CA TRP A 537 -2.58 -9.33 2.15
C TRP A 537 -4.03 -9.22 1.68
N SER A 538 -5.03 -9.68 2.41
CA SER A 538 -4.97 -10.40 3.67
C SER A 538 -6.01 -11.52 3.70
N ILE A 539 -6.05 -12.33 4.74
CA ILE A 539 -7.13 -13.31 4.99
C ILE A 539 -8.49 -12.58 5.07
N ASN A 540 -8.52 -11.42 5.73
CA ASN A 540 -9.73 -10.63 5.92
C ASN A 540 -10.22 -10.05 4.57
N TRP A 541 -9.31 -9.53 3.75
CA TRP A 541 -9.63 -9.10 2.39
C TRP A 541 -10.16 -10.24 1.52
N ASP A 542 -9.54 -11.41 1.56
CA ASP A 542 -9.99 -12.58 0.80
C ASP A 542 -11.37 -13.06 1.29
N GLY A 543 -11.56 -13.12 2.60
CA GLY A 543 -12.83 -13.49 3.22
C GLY A 543 -14.00 -12.55 2.84
N SER A 544 -13.71 -11.26 2.64
CA SER A 544 -14.72 -10.26 2.26
C SER A 544 -15.27 -10.44 0.85
N LEU A 545 -14.54 -11.11 -0.05
CA LEU A 545 -14.94 -11.43 -1.42
C LEU A 545 -15.00 -12.94 -1.71
N GLY A 546 -15.44 -13.71 -0.73
CA GLY A 546 -15.79 -15.12 -0.93
C GLY A 546 -14.60 -16.04 -1.12
N TRP A 547 -13.43 -15.71 -0.57
CA TRP A 547 -12.24 -16.57 -0.50
C TRP A 547 -11.63 -16.93 -1.85
N THR A 548 -11.78 -16.07 -2.84
CA THR A 548 -11.36 -16.33 -4.23
C THR A 548 -9.85 -16.57 -4.35
N PHE A 549 -9.03 -15.83 -3.60
CA PHE A 549 -7.58 -16.01 -3.62
C PHE A 549 -7.18 -17.33 -2.98
N GLY A 550 -7.70 -17.61 -1.79
CA GLY A 550 -7.42 -18.84 -1.05
C GLY A 550 -7.79 -20.09 -1.82
N ASP A 551 -9.00 -20.15 -2.36
CA ASP A 551 -9.48 -21.28 -3.17
C ASP A 551 -8.66 -21.50 -4.43
N ASN A 552 -8.29 -20.42 -5.14
CA ASN A 552 -7.43 -20.53 -6.30
C ASN A 552 -6.05 -21.11 -5.94
N VAL A 553 -5.39 -20.56 -4.92
CA VAL A 553 -4.05 -21.02 -4.51
C VAL A 553 -4.09 -22.43 -3.94
N LYS A 554 -5.10 -22.77 -3.15
CA LYS A 554 -5.34 -24.12 -2.65
C LYS A 554 -5.39 -25.13 -3.80
N SER A 555 -6.19 -24.83 -4.83
CA SER A 555 -6.31 -25.64 -6.04
C SER A 555 -4.97 -25.80 -6.78
N LEU A 556 -4.23 -24.70 -6.96
CA LEU A 556 -2.90 -24.71 -7.60
C LEU A 556 -1.87 -25.56 -6.84
N GLN A 557 -2.01 -25.66 -5.53
CA GLN A 557 -1.17 -26.47 -4.66
C GLN A 557 -1.63 -27.93 -4.56
N GLY A 558 -2.76 -28.29 -5.19
CA GLY A 558 -3.30 -29.65 -5.16
C GLY A 558 -3.86 -30.06 -3.79
N ARG A 559 -4.42 -29.10 -3.04
CA ARG A 559 -4.94 -29.31 -1.67
C ARG A 559 -6.44 -29.17 -1.60
#